data_d90521874a34e8e14eb719b08a1d0949
#
_entry.id   d90521874a34e8e14eb719b08a1d0949
#
_cell.length_a   1.000
_cell.length_b   1.000
_cell.length_c   1.000
_cell.angle_alpha   90.00
_cell.angle_beta   90.00
_cell.angle_gamma   90.00
#
_symmetry.space_group_name_H-M   'P 1'
#
loop_
_entity.id
_entity.type
_entity.pdbx_description
1 polymer ?
#
loop_
_entity_poly.entity_id
_entity_poly.type
_entity_poly.pdbx_seq_one_letter_code
_entity_poly.pdbx_strand_id
1 'polypeptide(L)' 'MQEREFWQLLEEVFGRSYGRALAQDQQLTRLSDMTVVEALHAGLEPRVVWNVLCDQMDIPDSKRWGRDHNAPPMPAK' A
#
# COMPACT_ATOMS: atom_id res chain seq x y z
N MET A 1 6.48 1.36 -9.14
CA MET A 1 5.10 0.83 -9.01
C MET A 1 4.13 1.80 -9.64
N GLN A 2 3.18 1.28 -10.39
CA GLN A 2 2.13 2.09 -10.96
C GLN A 2 0.93 2.09 -10.04
N GLU A 3 0.07 3.07 -10.21
CA GLU A 3 -1.11 3.17 -9.37
C GLU A 3 -1.99 1.92 -9.48
N ARG A 4 -2.08 1.36 -10.67
CA ARG A 4 -2.86 0.15 -10.87
C ARG A 4 -2.33 -0.98 -9.97
N GLU A 5 -1.02 -1.14 -9.90
CA GLU A 5 -0.44 -2.16 -9.04
C GLU A 5 -0.74 -1.89 -7.59
N PHE A 6 -0.73 -0.62 -7.22
CA PHE A 6 -1.05 -0.23 -5.85
C PHE A 6 -2.43 -0.77 -5.46
N TRP A 7 -3.42 -0.52 -6.32
CA TRP A 7 -4.79 -0.95 -6.00
C TRP A 7 -4.92 -2.46 -5.99
N GLN A 8 -4.20 -3.15 -6.86
CA GLN A 8 -4.20 -4.60 -6.84
C GLN A 8 -3.60 -5.14 -5.54
N LEU A 9 -2.48 -4.58 -5.12
CA LEU A 9 -1.86 -5.01 -3.88
C LEU A 9 -2.74 -4.70 -2.68
N LEU A 10 -3.38 -3.56 -2.71
CA LEU A 10 -4.27 -3.19 -1.63
C LEU A 10 -5.37 -4.24 -1.46
N GLU A 11 -5.94 -4.69 -2.56
CA GLU A 11 -6.97 -5.71 -2.49
C GLU A 11 -6.42 -7.05 -2.06
N GLU A 12 -5.22 -7.39 -2.50
CA GLU A 12 -4.62 -8.67 -2.12
C GLU A 12 -4.23 -8.73 -0.65
N VAL A 13 -3.69 -7.66 -0.14
CA VAL A 13 -3.16 -7.65 1.22
C VAL A 13 -4.26 -7.38 2.24
N PHE A 14 -5.15 -6.46 1.95
CA PHE A 14 -6.17 -6.05 2.91
C PHE A 14 -7.57 -6.55 2.59
N GLY A 15 -7.77 -7.08 1.40
CA GLY A 15 -9.11 -7.47 0.96
C GLY A 15 -9.77 -6.33 0.22
N ARG A 16 -10.72 -6.69 -0.62
CA ARG A 16 -11.33 -5.70 -1.51
C ARG A 16 -12.10 -4.62 -0.76
N SER A 17 -13.00 -5.03 0.09
CA SER A 17 -13.85 -4.06 0.80
C SER A 17 -13.07 -3.28 1.84
N TYR A 18 -12.33 -3.99 2.66
CA TYR A 18 -11.56 -3.34 3.71
C TYR A 18 -10.46 -2.47 3.14
N GLY A 19 -9.80 -2.94 2.09
CA GLY A 19 -8.73 -2.17 1.47
C GLY A 19 -9.23 -0.84 0.94
N ARG A 20 -10.38 -0.85 0.27
CA ARG A 20 -10.91 0.39 -0.27
C ARG A 20 -11.35 1.36 0.81
N ALA A 21 -11.96 0.84 1.87
CA ALA A 21 -12.33 1.68 2.99
C ALA A 21 -11.09 2.28 3.65
N LEU A 22 -10.06 1.45 3.80
CA LEU A 22 -8.82 1.90 4.39
C LEU A 22 -8.21 3.04 3.57
N ALA A 23 -8.24 2.90 2.25
CA ALA A 23 -7.64 3.92 1.38
C ALA A 23 -8.37 5.25 1.47
N GLN A 24 -9.65 5.23 1.77
CA GLN A 24 -10.43 6.45 1.84
C GLN A 24 -10.47 7.06 3.23
N ASP A 25 -10.34 6.22 4.26
CA ASP A 25 -10.57 6.67 5.62
C ASP A 25 -9.33 6.77 6.48
N GLN A 26 -8.32 5.94 6.21
CA GLN A 26 -7.16 5.89 7.09
C GLN A 26 -6.19 7.02 6.77
N GLN A 27 -5.95 7.88 7.73
CA GLN A 27 -4.99 8.96 7.57
C GLN A 27 -3.59 8.44 7.83
N LEU A 28 -2.67 8.80 6.95
CA LEU A 28 -1.30 8.35 7.05
C LEU A 28 -0.49 9.43 7.76
N THR A 29 -0.15 9.18 8.99
CA THR A 29 0.50 10.21 9.80
C THR A 29 1.81 10.69 9.20
N ARG A 30 2.55 9.79 8.54
CA ARG A 30 3.80 10.19 7.93
C ARG A 30 3.62 11.04 6.68
N LEU A 31 2.41 11.11 6.15
CA LEU A 31 2.11 11.88 4.96
C LEU A 31 1.17 13.02 5.29
N SER A 32 1.45 13.71 6.37
CA SER A 32 0.68 14.88 6.80
C SER A 32 -0.79 14.55 7.00
N ASP A 33 -1.04 13.34 7.47
CA ASP A 33 -2.40 12.87 7.75
C ASP A 33 -3.29 12.79 6.53
N MET A 34 -2.68 12.69 5.34
CA MET A 34 -3.47 12.45 4.13
C MET A 34 -3.89 10.99 4.06
N THR A 35 -5.05 10.75 3.49
CA THR A 35 -5.44 9.38 3.18
C THR A 35 -4.67 8.89 1.96
N VAL A 36 -4.77 7.59 1.68
CA VAL A 36 -4.15 7.04 0.48
C VAL A 36 -4.66 7.76 -0.76
N VAL A 37 -5.96 7.94 -0.85
CA VAL A 37 -6.56 8.60 -2.02
C VAL A 37 -6.01 10.01 -2.17
N GLU A 38 -5.94 10.75 -1.07
CA GLU A 38 -5.43 12.10 -1.11
C GLU A 38 -3.96 12.15 -1.51
N ALA A 39 -3.18 11.23 -0.98
CA ALA A 39 -1.76 11.19 -1.28
C ALA A 39 -1.50 10.89 -2.75
N LEU A 40 -2.21 9.92 -3.30
CA LEU A 40 -2.06 9.58 -4.70
C LEU A 40 -2.52 10.73 -5.59
N HIS A 41 -3.60 11.39 -5.19
CA HIS A 41 -4.11 12.53 -5.96
C HIS A 41 -3.15 13.70 -5.93
N ALA A 42 -2.41 13.83 -4.85
CA ALA A 42 -1.40 14.90 -4.72
C ALA A 42 -0.13 14.61 -5.53
N GLY A 43 -0.04 13.44 -6.13
CA GLY A 43 1.11 13.12 -6.96
C GLY A 43 2.21 12.36 -6.26
N LEU A 44 1.96 11.88 -5.08
CA LEU A 44 2.98 11.08 -4.39
C LEU A 44 3.12 9.73 -5.08
N GLU A 45 4.33 9.19 -5.04
CA GLU A 45 4.57 7.92 -5.69
C GLU A 45 3.80 6.80 -5.01
N PRO A 46 3.11 5.97 -5.77
CA PRO A 46 2.37 4.86 -5.17
C PRO A 46 3.21 3.97 -4.28
N ARG A 47 4.46 3.75 -4.65
CA ARG A 47 5.31 2.90 -3.84
C ARG A 47 5.56 3.50 -2.46
N VAL A 48 5.76 4.80 -2.41
CA VAL A 48 5.97 5.48 -1.14
C VAL A 48 4.71 5.39 -0.30
N VAL A 49 3.57 5.66 -0.92
CA VAL A 49 2.29 5.60 -0.20
C VAL A 49 2.05 4.19 0.31
N TRP A 50 2.37 3.19 -0.51
CA TRP A 50 2.19 1.79 -0.12
C TRP A 50 3.03 1.43 1.10
N ASN A 51 4.30 1.82 1.08
CA ASN A 51 5.17 1.50 2.19
C ASN A 51 4.74 2.21 3.47
N VAL A 52 4.32 3.45 3.37
CA VAL A 52 3.84 4.18 4.55
C VAL A 52 2.59 3.51 5.12
N LEU A 53 1.67 3.14 4.24
CA LEU A 53 0.45 2.47 4.69
C LEU A 53 0.77 1.15 5.37
N CYS A 54 1.61 0.34 4.75
CA CYS A 54 1.97 -0.95 5.32
C CYS A 54 2.70 -0.81 6.65
N ASP A 55 3.57 0.19 6.74
CA ASP A 55 4.24 0.44 8.01
C ASP A 55 3.26 0.81 9.10
N GLN A 56 2.32 1.66 8.77
CA GLN A 56 1.34 2.11 9.75
C GLN A 56 0.42 0.97 10.20
N MET A 57 0.12 0.06 9.29
CA MET A 57 -0.75 -1.06 9.57
C MET A 57 0.02 -2.30 10.04
N ASP A 58 1.32 -2.18 10.22
CA ASP A 58 2.16 -3.28 10.70
C ASP A 58 2.17 -4.49 9.79
N ILE A 59 2.17 -4.26 8.49
CA ILE A 59 2.27 -5.35 7.53
C ILE A 59 3.74 -5.67 7.30
N PRO A 60 4.18 -6.88 7.58
CA PRO A 60 5.59 -7.23 7.37
C PRO A 60 5.97 -7.24 5.91
N ASP A 61 7.24 -7.01 5.64
CA ASP A 61 7.72 -6.95 4.26
C ASP A 61 7.35 -8.20 3.47
N SER A 62 7.36 -9.33 4.11
CA SER A 62 7.09 -10.58 3.41
C SER A 62 5.67 -10.65 2.88
N LYS A 63 4.77 -9.83 3.40
CA LYS A 63 3.37 -9.86 2.96
C LYS A 63 2.95 -8.64 2.19
N ARG A 64 3.82 -7.67 2.03
CA ARG A 64 3.45 -6.42 1.38
C ARG A 64 3.21 -6.55 -0.10
N TRP A 65 3.88 -7.49 -0.73
CA TRP A 65 3.92 -7.52 -2.19
C TRP A 65 2.99 -8.54 -2.80
N GLY A 66 2.16 -9.19 -1.96
CA GLY A 66 1.23 -10.16 -2.46
C GLY A 66 1.95 -11.40 -2.97
N ARG A 67 1.20 -12.45 -3.23
CA ARG A 67 1.86 -13.66 -3.64
C ARG A 67 2.11 -13.72 -5.12
N ASP A 68 1.35 -12.98 -5.91
CA ASP A 68 1.55 -13.02 -7.34
C ASP A 68 2.49 -11.94 -7.81
N HIS A 69 2.99 -11.14 -6.92
CA HIS A 69 3.87 -10.07 -7.33
C HIS A 69 5.19 -10.65 -7.74
N ASN A 70 5.68 -10.17 -8.85
CA ASN A 70 6.92 -10.67 -9.36
C ASN A 70 8.09 -10.04 -8.71
N ALA A 71 8.01 -9.77 -7.49
CA ALA A 71 9.11 -9.18 -6.77
C ALA A 71 10.27 -10.12 -6.84
N PRO A 72 11.45 -9.60 -6.83
CA PRO A 72 12.61 -10.43 -6.83
C PRO A 72 12.53 -11.33 -5.63
N PRO A 73 12.97 -12.49 -5.80
CA PRO A 73 12.96 -13.40 -4.71
C PRO A 73 13.70 -12.77 -3.59
N MET A 74 13.13 -12.88 -2.50
CA MET A 74 13.73 -12.40 -1.40
C MET A 74 14.93 -13.12 -1.22
N PRO A 75 15.92 -12.48 -1.12
CA PRO A 75 17.14 -13.15 -0.81
C PRO A 75 16.84 -13.78 0.45
N ALA A 76 16.64 -14.58 0.38
CA ALA A 76 16.16 -14.98 1.42
C ALA A 76 16.78 -14.76 2.53
N LYS A 77 16.75 -14.53 2.28
CA LYS A 77 16.87 -14.44 2.84
C LYS A 77 17.07 -14.85 3.03
#